data_8c786fb3bceb689df60a99c40fd6a360
#
_entry.id   8c786fb3bceb689df60a99c40fd6a360
#
_cell.length_a   1.000
_cell.length_b   1.000
_cell.length_c   1.000
_cell.angle_alpha   90.00
_cell.angle_beta   90.00
_cell.angle_gamma   90.00
#
_symmetry.space_group_name_H-M   'P 1'
#
loop_
_entity.id
_entity.type
_entity.pdbx_description
1 polymer ?
#
loop_
_entity_poly.entity_id
_entity_poly.type
_entity_poly.pdbx_seq_one_letter_code
_entity_poly.pdbx_strand_id
1 'polypeptide(L)'
;MLHLQIFHPEYDVPGVGKMIMEAGIARQNAAQAKAEGNEEEALKQTELAQKLTKDAYAKLHHDMQHFVNEATVEQLNQIKESIASCAHKAMLAGIDAIEVHGDRLLGSLCSEVLNHRSDVYGGSFENRIRYALEVVKAIKEAAPDLTIEYKLPIITLNKDGSLRGKGGLKEAEGIAFAKKLEEVGVDMIQVAQANHTGNMGDTIPPMGDVPYNWTLPVARKVKEVVSIPVATGNVQLYGTSPIGGIVSPIFPVWLVKKS
;
A
#
# COMPACT_ATOMS: atom_id res chain seq x y z
N MET A 1 21.70 3.09 1.23
CA MET A 1 20.51 3.92 0.92
C MET A 1 19.44 3.61 1.94
N LEU A 2 19.00 4.59 2.70
CA LEU A 2 17.93 4.46 3.68
C LEU A 2 16.64 4.90 3.01
N HIS A 3 15.62 4.02 2.96
CA HIS A 3 14.29 4.38 2.51
C HIS A 3 13.43 4.71 3.72
N LEU A 4 12.80 5.85 3.70
CA LEU A 4 11.77 6.24 4.66
C LEU A 4 10.42 6.08 3.99
N GLN A 5 9.60 5.15 4.49
CA GLN A 5 8.25 4.98 4.02
C GLN A 5 7.33 6.00 4.70
N ILE A 6 6.67 6.83 3.91
CA ILE A 6 5.70 7.80 4.40
C ILE A 6 4.32 7.15 4.41
N PHE A 7 3.87 6.81 5.61
CA PHE A 7 2.49 6.40 5.84
C PHE A 7 1.64 7.64 6.12
N HIS A 8 0.43 7.66 5.57
CA HIS A 8 -0.54 8.70 5.92
C HIS A 8 -1.29 8.33 7.21
N PRO A 9 -1.99 9.28 7.84
CA PRO A 9 -2.58 9.12 9.16
C PRO A 9 -3.74 8.11 9.25
N GLU A 10 -4.15 7.46 8.18
CA GLU A 10 -5.21 6.43 8.21
C GLU A 10 -4.91 5.26 9.16
N TYR A 11 -3.65 5.02 9.51
CA TYR A 11 -3.29 4.01 10.49
C TYR A 11 -3.59 4.40 11.93
N ASP A 12 -3.86 5.67 12.17
CA ASP A 12 -4.21 6.19 13.49
C ASP A 12 -5.73 6.31 13.67
N VAL A 13 -6.46 5.31 13.21
CA VAL A 13 -7.91 5.23 13.46
C VAL A 13 -8.13 5.04 14.97
N PRO A 14 -8.87 5.96 15.65
CA PRO A 14 -9.04 5.92 17.07
C PRO A 14 -9.53 4.57 17.59
N GLY A 15 -8.79 3.99 18.51
CA GLY A 15 -9.10 2.71 19.15
C GLY A 15 -8.60 1.45 18.41
N VAL A 16 -8.20 1.51 17.15
CA VAL A 16 -7.66 0.34 16.43
C VAL A 16 -6.34 -0.11 17.04
N GLY A 17 -5.42 0.81 17.33
CA GLY A 17 -4.15 0.49 18.00
C GLY A 17 -4.34 -0.21 19.33
N LYS A 18 -5.31 0.25 20.13
CA LYS A 18 -5.67 -0.39 21.41
C LYS A 18 -6.18 -1.82 21.20
N MET A 19 -7.08 -2.04 20.26
CA MET A 19 -7.61 -3.39 19.95
C MET A 19 -6.51 -4.35 19.48
N ILE A 20 -5.57 -3.88 18.66
CA ILE A 20 -4.42 -4.68 18.20
C ILE A 20 -3.49 -5.04 19.37
N MET A 21 -3.23 -4.09 20.27
CA MET A 21 -2.45 -4.34 21.49
C MET A 21 -3.12 -5.37 22.39
N GLU A 22 -4.42 -5.23 22.67
CA GLU A 22 -5.21 -6.17 23.46
C GLU A 22 -5.24 -7.57 22.82
N ALA A 23 -5.33 -7.65 21.50
CA ALA A 23 -5.20 -8.92 20.76
C ALA A 23 -3.81 -9.55 20.92
N GLY A 24 -2.76 -8.74 20.98
CA GLY A 24 -1.39 -9.19 21.25
C GLY A 24 -1.27 -9.78 22.66
N ILE A 25 -1.80 -9.11 23.67
CA ILE A 25 -1.83 -9.58 25.07
C ILE A 25 -2.61 -10.91 25.17
N ALA A 26 -3.78 -11.00 24.55
CA ALA A 26 -4.56 -12.24 24.55
C ALA A 26 -3.78 -13.42 23.89
N ARG A 27 -3.01 -13.20 22.83
CA ARG A 27 -2.14 -14.23 22.25
C ARG A 27 -1.04 -14.69 23.23
N GLN A 28 -0.43 -13.76 23.98
CA GLN A 28 0.56 -14.11 25.00
C GLN A 28 -0.08 -14.92 26.13
N ASN A 29 -1.25 -14.51 26.60
CA ASN A 29 -1.99 -15.25 27.64
C ASN A 29 -2.40 -16.64 27.16
N ALA A 30 -2.81 -16.80 25.89
CA ALA A 30 -3.10 -18.10 25.31
C ALA A 30 -1.88 -19.03 25.29
N ALA A 31 -0.73 -18.50 24.91
CA ALA A 31 0.53 -19.26 24.90
C ALA A 31 0.94 -19.68 26.31
N GLN A 32 0.80 -18.80 27.30
CA GLN A 32 1.10 -19.10 28.70
C GLN A 32 0.14 -20.17 29.26
N ALA A 33 -1.18 -20.01 29.09
CA ALA A 33 -2.18 -20.98 29.54
C ALA A 33 -1.93 -22.38 28.95
N LYS A 34 -1.55 -22.42 27.67
CA LYS A 34 -1.17 -23.68 27.01
C LYS A 34 0.08 -24.31 27.63
N ALA A 35 1.10 -23.53 27.97
CA ALA A 35 2.30 -24.01 28.64
C ALA A 35 2.02 -24.55 30.06
N GLU A 36 1.01 -23.99 30.73
CA GLU A 36 0.54 -24.42 32.07
C GLU A 36 -0.46 -25.59 32.01
N GLY A 37 -0.80 -26.09 30.80
CA GLY A 37 -1.73 -27.20 30.61
C GLY A 37 -3.22 -26.83 30.75
N ASN A 38 -3.53 -25.54 30.77
CA ASN A 38 -4.90 -25.04 30.87
C ASN A 38 -5.49 -24.79 29.47
N GLU A 39 -5.95 -25.88 28.82
CA GLU A 39 -6.45 -25.84 27.45
C GLU A 39 -7.71 -24.98 27.30
N GLU A 40 -8.59 -24.93 28.31
CA GLU A 40 -9.81 -24.13 28.28
C GLU A 40 -9.49 -22.63 28.24
N GLU A 41 -8.61 -22.15 29.10
CA GLU A 41 -8.19 -20.75 29.10
C GLU A 41 -7.40 -20.40 27.83
N ALA A 42 -6.54 -21.30 27.35
CA ALA A 42 -5.81 -21.12 26.10
C ALA A 42 -6.75 -20.93 24.90
N LEU A 43 -7.81 -21.73 24.81
CA LEU A 43 -8.82 -21.61 23.76
C LEU A 43 -9.55 -20.27 23.87
N LYS A 44 -10.03 -19.90 25.04
CA LYS A 44 -10.74 -18.64 25.29
C LYS A 44 -9.90 -17.42 24.91
N GLN A 45 -8.64 -17.40 25.30
CA GLN A 45 -7.73 -16.30 24.95
C GLN A 45 -7.41 -16.25 23.44
N THR A 46 -7.36 -17.40 22.78
CA THR A 46 -7.19 -17.49 21.32
C THR A 46 -8.40 -16.89 20.59
N GLU A 47 -9.61 -17.26 21.00
CA GLU A 47 -10.85 -16.72 20.45
C GLU A 47 -10.98 -15.21 20.66
N LEU A 48 -10.61 -14.71 21.86
CA LEU A 48 -10.57 -13.29 22.16
C LEU A 48 -9.59 -12.55 21.23
N ALA A 49 -8.39 -13.08 21.03
CA ALA A 49 -7.40 -12.49 20.15
C ALA A 49 -7.88 -12.43 18.68
N GLN A 50 -8.53 -13.50 18.21
CA GLN A 50 -9.10 -13.55 16.87
C GLN A 50 -10.22 -12.52 16.71
N LYS A 51 -11.13 -12.44 17.68
CA LYS A 51 -12.23 -11.46 17.68
C LYS A 51 -11.70 -10.03 17.64
N LEU A 52 -10.81 -9.66 18.57
CA LEU A 52 -10.22 -8.32 18.63
C LEU A 52 -9.49 -7.96 17.34
N THR A 53 -8.77 -8.90 16.75
CA THR A 53 -8.09 -8.69 15.47
C THR A 53 -9.11 -8.44 14.35
N LYS A 54 -10.16 -9.26 14.26
CA LYS A 54 -11.21 -9.09 13.25
C LYS A 54 -11.93 -7.74 13.40
N ASP A 55 -12.29 -7.38 14.64
CA ASP A 55 -13.00 -6.13 14.94
C ASP A 55 -12.11 -4.91 14.64
N ALA A 56 -10.80 -4.98 14.97
CA ALA A 56 -9.84 -3.93 14.64
C ALA A 56 -9.73 -3.69 13.13
N TYR A 57 -9.61 -4.77 12.34
CA TYR A 57 -9.56 -4.65 10.88
C TYR A 57 -10.89 -4.19 10.29
N ALA A 58 -12.02 -4.66 10.80
CA ALA A 58 -13.33 -4.20 10.34
C ALA A 58 -13.50 -2.69 10.58
N LYS A 59 -13.10 -2.22 11.77
CA LYS A 59 -13.12 -0.79 12.10
C LYS A 59 -12.17 0.01 11.21
N LEU A 60 -10.94 -0.44 11.04
CA LEU A 60 -9.96 0.22 10.18
C LEU A 60 -10.47 0.38 8.76
N HIS A 61 -11.06 -0.67 8.18
CA HIS A 61 -11.60 -0.63 6.82
C HIS A 61 -12.81 0.27 6.68
N HIS A 62 -13.73 0.22 7.63
CA HIS A 62 -14.90 1.09 7.65
C HIS A 62 -14.49 2.56 7.71
N ASP A 63 -13.62 2.90 8.66
CA ASP A 63 -13.21 4.29 8.90
C ASP A 63 -12.35 4.83 7.76
N MET A 64 -11.52 4.00 7.10
CA MET A 64 -10.78 4.40 5.90
C MET A 64 -11.69 4.75 4.71
N GLN A 65 -12.68 3.91 4.41
CA GLN A 65 -13.63 4.19 3.33
C GLN A 65 -14.46 5.43 3.61
N HIS A 66 -14.86 5.61 4.86
CA HIS A 66 -15.58 6.76 5.33
C HIS A 66 -14.74 8.02 5.16
N PHE A 67 -13.49 8.01 5.64
CA PHE A 67 -12.58 9.14 5.56
C PHE A 67 -12.33 9.59 4.11
N VAL A 68 -12.11 8.67 3.17
CA VAL A 68 -11.89 9.00 1.74
C VAL A 68 -13.03 9.84 1.17
N ASN A 69 -14.27 9.55 1.54
CA ASN A 69 -15.46 10.23 1.00
C ASN A 69 -15.91 11.44 1.81
N GLU A 70 -15.54 11.55 3.08
CA GLU A 70 -16.00 12.60 3.97
C GLU A 70 -14.92 13.60 4.38
N ALA A 71 -13.64 13.27 4.21
CA ALA A 71 -12.56 14.22 4.49
C ALA A 71 -12.77 15.51 3.69
N THR A 72 -12.70 16.63 4.37
CA THR A 72 -12.77 17.93 3.71
C THR A 72 -11.50 18.19 2.88
N VAL A 73 -11.59 19.06 1.88
CA VAL A 73 -10.42 19.50 1.11
C VAL A 73 -9.36 20.11 2.03
N GLU A 74 -9.79 20.81 3.09
CA GLU A 74 -8.88 21.39 4.09
C GLU A 74 -8.12 20.31 4.87
N GLN A 75 -8.79 19.25 5.32
CA GLN A 75 -8.13 18.12 5.98
C GLN A 75 -7.13 17.42 5.06
N LEU A 76 -7.48 17.22 3.77
CA LEU A 76 -6.56 16.67 2.79
C LEU A 76 -5.35 17.59 2.56
N ASN A 77 -5.53 18.91 2.54
CA ASN A 77 -4.43 19.86 2.45
C ASN A 77 -3.51 19.80 3.67
N GLN A 78 -4.04 19.72 4.89
CA GLN A 78 -3.25 19.56 6.12
C GLN A 78 -2.42 18.27 6.10
N ILE A 79 -2.98 17.17 5.59
CA ILE A 79 -2.25 15.91 5.41
C ILE A 79 -1.11 16.10 4.40
N LYS A 80 -1.38 16.71 3.25
CA LYS A 80 -0.36 17.00 2.22
C LYS A 80 0.80 17.83 2.78
N GLU A 81 0.50 18.90 3.51
CA GLU A 81 1.51 19.75 4.16
C GLU A 81 2.33 18.98 5.21
N SER A 82 1.67 18.10 5.98
CA SER A 82 2.33 17.25 6.97
C SER A 82 3.29 16.26 6.30
N ILE A 83 2.90 15.65 5.18
CA ILE A 83 3.75 14.75 4.39
C ILE A 83 4.96 15.51 3.84
N ALA A 84 4.75 16.70 3.28
CA ALA A 84 5.83 17.55 2.77
C ALA A 84 6.82 17.96 3.90
N SER A 85 6.30 18.33 5.08
CA SER A 85 7.12 18.60 6.26
C SER A 85 7.92 17.38 6.72
N CYS A 86 7.34 16.17 6.69
CA CYS A 86 8.06 14.95 7.01
C CYS A 86 9.20 14.68 6.00
N ALA A 87 8.94 14.86 4.71
CA ALA A 87 9.97 14.71 3.67
C ALA A 87 11.13 15.71 3.85
N HIS A 88 10.83 16.96 4.17
CA HIS A 88 11.84 17.95 4.49
C HIS A 88 12.71 17.55 5.68
N LYS A 89 12.11 17.07 6.77
CA LYS A 89 12.85 16.57 7.93
C LYS A 89 13.71 15.35 7.60
N ALA A 90 13.21 14.44 6.75
CA ALA A 90 13.99 13.29 6.28
C ALA A 90 15.21 13.72 5.49
N MET A 91 15.07 14.69 4.58
CA MET A 91 16.19 15.29 3.83
C MET A 91 17.22 15.91 4.77
N LEU A 92 16.80 16.72 5.76
CA LEU A 92 17.69 17.33 6.75
C LEU A 92 18.40 16.28 7.62
N ALA A 93 17.80 15.12 7.82
CA ALA A 93 18.40 13.99 8.54
C ALA A 93 19.37 13.16 7.68
N GLY A 94 19.62 13.56 6.42
CA GLY A 94 20.54 12.85 5.51
C GLY A 94 19.96 11.59 4.88
N ILE A 95 18.63 11.48 4.78
CA ILE A 95 17.96 10.42 4.03
C ILE A 95 18.04 10.76 2.54
N ASP A 96 18.47 9.80 1.70
CA ASP A 96 18.62 9.99 0.26
C ASP A 96 17.34 9.79 -0.52
N ALA A 97 16.46 8.89 -0.05
CA ALA A 97 15.26 8.51 -0.78
C ALA A 97 14.09 8.19 0.15
N ILE A 98 12.89 8.43 -0.33
CA ILE A 98 11.64 8.10 0.37
C ILE A 98 10.73 7.31 -0.57
N GLU A 99 9.97 6.37 -0.02
CA GLU A 99 8.85 5.74 -0.71
C GLU A 99 7.56 6.51 -0.36
N VAL A 100 6.86 7.00 -1.39
CA VAL A 100 5.48 7.47 -1.26
C VAL A 100 4.54 6.30 -1.45
N HIS A 101 3.91 5.87 -0.37
CA HIS A 101 3.05 4.70 -0.34
C HIS A 101 1.68 5.01 -0.97
N GLY A 102 1.55 4.81 -2.27
CA GLY A 102 0.37 5.16 -3.05
C GLY A 102 -0.84 4.22 -2.88
N ASP A 103 -0.82 3.27 -1.94
CA ASP A 103 -1.84 2.20 -1.85
C ASP A 103 -2.86 2.36 -0.72
N ARG A 104 -2.79 3.43 0.06
CA ARG A 104 -3.75 3.70 1.15
C ARG A 104 -4.64 4.88 0.78
N LEU A 105 -4.52 6.01 1.46
CA LEU A 105 -5.31 7.19 1.16
C LEU A 105 -5.20 7.59 -0.31
N LEU A 106 -3.96 7.65 -0.81
CA LEU A 106 -3.72 8.05 -2.20
C LEU A 106 -4.38 7.06 -3.18
N GLY A 107 -4.19 5.76 -2.98
CA GLY A 107 -4.81 4.73 -3.82
C GLY A 107 -6.33 4.69 -3.70
N SER A 108 -6.87 4.93 -2.52
CA SER A 108 -8.32 4.99 -2.32
C SER A 108 -8.93 6.23 -2.99
N LEU A 109 -8.25 7.38 -2.96
CA LEU A 109 -8.66 8.58 -3.69
C LEU A 109 -8.55 8.40 -5.22
N CYS A 110 -7.56 7.64 -5.70
CA CYS A 110 -7.43 7.31 -7.12
C CYS A 110 -8.50 6.32 -7.61
N SER A 111 -9.05 5.51 -6.71
CA SER A 111 -9.94 4.40 -7.06
C SER A 111 -11.34 4.87 -7.47
N GLU A 112 -11.80 4.44 -8.64
CA GLU A 112 -13.21 4.62 -9.03
C GLU A 112 -14.19 3.77 -8.20
N VAL A 113 -13.65 2.73 -7.52
CA VAL A 113 -14.47 1.81 -6.70
C VAL A 113 -14.71 2.36 -5.30
N LEU A 114 -13.76 3.11 -4.74
CA LEU A 114 -13.81 3.60 -3.36
C LEU A 114 -14.09 5.09 -3.26
N ASN A 115 -13.69 5.87 -4.26
CA ASN A 115 -13.86 7.33 -4.27
C ASN A 115 -15.20 7.72 -4.90
N HIS A 116 -16.13 8.11 -4.05
CA HIS A 116 -17.45 8.62 -4.43
C HIS A 116 -17.60 10.14 -4.23
N ARG A 117 -16.47 10.85 -4.15
CA ARG A 117 -16.46 12.31 -3.97
C ARG A 117 -17.00 13.02 -5.20
N SER A 118 -17.63 14.18 -4.96
CA SER A 118 -18.13 15.07 -6.00
C SER A 118 -17.34 16.39 -6.11
N ASP A 119 -16.26 16.53 -5.33
CA ASP A 119 -15.39 17.69 -5.35
C ASP A 119 -14.22 17.54 -6.36
N VAL A 120 -13.21 18.41 -6.23
CA VAL A 120 -12.02 18.46 -7.11
C VAL A 120 -11.17 17.19 -7.10
N TYR A 121 -11.38 16.28 -6.15
CA TYR A 121 -10.67 15.01 -5.99
C TYR A 121 -11.52 13.80 -6.38
N GLY A 122 -12.74 13.98 -6.92
CA GLY A 122 -13.64 12.89 -7.28
C GLY A 122 -14.15 12.92 -8.72
N GLY A 123 -14.82 11.86 -9.14
CA GLY A 123 -15.41 11.73 -10.46
C GLY A 123 -14.40 11.32 -11.55
N SER A 124 -13.91 12.25 -12.37
CA SER A 124 -13.03 11.94 -13.49
C SER A 124 -11.68 11.38 -13.08
N PHE A 125 -11.02 10.66 -13.98
CA PHE A 125 -9.67 10.14 -13.77
C PHE A 125 -8.70 11.25 -13.32
N GLU A 126 -8.73 12.40 -14.01
CA GLU A 126 -7.85 13.54 -13.69
C GLU A 126 -8.07 14.07 -12.28
N ASN A 127 -9.31 14.11 -11.83
CA ASN A 127 -9.63 14.54 -10.47
C ASN A 127 -9.19 13.51 -9.44
N ARG A 128 -9.42 12.21 -9.70
CA ARG A 128 -9.04 11.16 -8.76
C ARG A 128 -7.54 11.08 -8.53
N ILE A 129 -6.72 11.30 -9.56
CA ILE A 129 -5.25 11.28 -9.43
C ILE A 129 -4.67 12.61 -8.93
N ARG A 130 -5.44 13.70 -8.94
CA ARG A 130 -5.00 15.06 -8.61
C ARG A 130 -4.30 15.13 -7.27
N TYR A 131 -4.92 14.60 -6.22
CA TYR A 131 -4.36 14.68 -4.86
C TYR A 131 -3.00 14.00 -4.74
N ALA A 132 -2.83 12.83 -5.34
CA ALA A 132 -1.54 12.13 -5.34
C ALA A 132 -0.44 12.93 -6.06
N LEU A 133 -0.77 13.57 -7.19
CA LEU A 133 0.16 14.44 -7.91
C LEU A 133 0.52 15.69 -7.09
N GLU A 134 -0.44 16.28 -6.39
CA GLU A 134 -0.20 17.43 -5.50
C GLU A 134 0.69 17.05 -4.32
N VAL A 135 0.52 15.86 -3.74
CA VAL A 135 1.40 15.34 -2.68
C VAL A 135 2.84 15.21 -3.17
N VAL A 136 3.05 14.61 -4.34
CA VAL A 136 4.40 14.48 -4.93
C VAL A 136 5.04 15.85 -5.17
N LYS A 137 4.29 16.79 -5.74
CA LYS A 137 4.76 18.17 -5.95
C LYS A 137 5.16 18.85 -4.64
N ALA A 138 4.31 18.76 -3.62
CA ALA A 138 4.59 19.34 -2.32
C ALA A 138 5.85 18.75 -1.67
N ILE A 139 6.09 17.44 -1.84
CA ILE A 139 7.33 16.79 -1.40
C ILE A 139 8.54 17.35 -2.16
N LYS A 140 8.46 17.43 -3.50
CA LYS A 140 9.58 17.96 -4.32
C LYS A 140 9.89 19.42 -4.01
N GLU A 141 8.89 20.23 -3.74
CA GLU A 141 9.07 21.63 -3.30
C GLU A 141 9.74 21.74 -1.92
N ALA A 142 9.33 20.90 -0.97
CA ALA A 142 9.85 20.92 0.39
C ALA A 142 11.21 20.22 0.55
N ALA A 143 11.51 19.25 -0.29
CA ALA A 143 12.68 18.38 -0.22
C ALA A 143 13.22 18.04 -1.62
N PRO A 144 13.77 19.02 -2.36
CA PRO A 144 14.14 18.86 -3.78
C PRO A 144 15.23 17.81 -4.03
N ASP A 145 16.09 17.56 -3.05
CA ASP A 145 17.22 16.63 -3.17
C ASP A 145 16.82 15.17 -2.87
N LEU A 146 15.60 14.93 -2.38
CA LEU A 146 15.14 13.57 -2.13
C LEU A 146 14.74 12.84 -3.41
N THR A 147 15.24 11.62 -3.55
CA THR A 147 14.71 10.66 -4.53
C THR A 147 13.35 10.16 -4.07
N ILE A 148 12.36 10.21 -4.94
CA ILE A 148 11.00 9.72 -4.68
C ILE A 148 10.76 8.41 -5.43
N GLU A 149 10.58 7.32 -4.68
CA GLU A 149 9.94 6.11 -5.16
C GLU A 149 8.43 6.20 -4.93
N TYR A 150 7.61 5.99 -5.95
CA TYR A 150 6.16 5.94 -5.80
C TYR A 150 5.66 4.51 -5.95
N LYS A 151 5.04 3.99 -4.88
CA LYS A 151 4.38 2.69 -4.92
C LYS A 151 3.02 2.82 -5.58
N LEU A 152 2.93 2.37 -6.82
CA LEU A 152 1.76 2.48 -7.68
C LEU A 152 0.85 1.25 -7.55
N PRO A 153 -0.31 1.38 -6.89
CA PRO A 153 -1.24 0.27 -6.75
C PRO A 153 -2.08 0.09 -8.02
N ILE A 154 -2.05 -1.13 -8.57
CA ILE A 154 -2.83 -1.50 -9.75
C ILE A 154 -3.86 -2.56 -9.38
N ILE A 155 -5.12 -2.33 -9.73
CA ILE A 155 -6.19 -3.31 -9.65
C ILE A 155 -6.00 -4.30 -10.79
N THR A 156 -5.71 -5.55 -10.45
CA THR A 156 -5.59 -6.65 -11.42
C THR A 156 -6.89 -7.47 -11.46
N LEU A 157 -6.94 -8.48 -12.29
CA LEU A 157 -8.09 -9.37 -12.41
C LEU A 157 -7.78 -10.77 -11.87
N ASN A 158 -8.77 -11.38 -11.25
CA ASN A 158 -8.80 -12.80 -10.96
C ASN A 158 -9.07 -13.60 -12.24
N LYS A 159 -8.91 -14.93 -12.17
CA LYS A 159 -9.15 -15.82 -13.32
C LYS A 159 -10.59 -15.77 -13.83
N ASP A 160 -11.54 -15.48 -12.97
CA ASP A 160 -12.96 -15.33 -13.29
C ASP A 160 -13.33 -13.92 -13.82
N GLY A 161 -12.36 -13.03 -13.97
CA GLY A 161 -12.56 -11.67 -14.44
C GLY A 161 -12.98 -10.67 -13.35
N SER A 162 -13.17 -11.11 -12.12
CA SER A 162 -13.46 -10.20 -11.00
C SER A 162 -12.24 -9.35 -10.66
N LEU A 163 -12.49 -8.17 -10.05
CA LEU A 163 -11.41 -7.27 -9.65
C LEU A 163 -10.63 -7.85 -8.46
N ARG A 164 -9.31 -7.81 -8.56
CA ARG A 164 -8.39 -8.10 -7.46
C ARG A 164 -7.93 -6.78 -6.86
N GLY A 165 -8.39 -6.49 -5.67
CA GLY A 165 -8.15 -5.23 -4.98
C GLY A 165 -9.16 -4.13 -5.35
N LYS A 166 -9.17 -3.08 -4.56
CA LYS A 166 -10.12 -1.97 -4.69
C LYS A 166 -9.44 -0.59 -4.63
N GLY A 167 -8.39 -0.46 -3.80
CA GLY A 167 -7.70 0.79 -3.55
C GLY A 167 -6.57 1.02 -4.53
N GLY A 168 -6.85 1.56 -5.70
CA GLY A 168 -5.89 1.81 -6.76
C GLY A 168 -6.58 2.06 -8.09
N LEU A 169 -5.80 2.05 -9.15
CA LEU A 169 -6.24 2.28 -10.51
C LEU A 169 -6.34 0.98 -11.30
N LYS A 170 -7.28 0.88 -12.22
CA LYS A 170 -7.28 -0.16 -13.25
C LYS A 170 -6.04 -0.02 -14.13
N GLU A 171 -5.63 -1.09 -14.79
CA GLU A 171 -4.38 -1.16 -15.54
C GLU A 171 -4.16 0.02 -16.49
N ALA A 172 -5.14 0.33 -17.35
CA ALA A 172 -5.01 1.41 -18.34
C ALA A 172 -4.83 2.79 -17.69
N GLU A 173 -5.61 3.09 -16.64
CA GLU A 173 -5.48 4.33 -15.87
C GLU A 173 -4.16 4.38 -15.09
N GLY A 174 -3.72 3.24 -14.54
CA GLY A 174 -2.44 3.15 -13.83
C GLY A 174 -1.24 3.42 -14.74
N ILE A 175 -1.26 2.93 -15.98
CA ILE A 175 -0.24 3.22 -17.00
C ILE A 175 -0.26 4.71 -17.36
N ALA A 176 -1.44 5.31 -17.54
CA ALA A 176 -1.56 6.75 -17.82
C ALA A 176 -1.08 7.59 -16.61
N PHE A 177 -1.38 7.17 -15.41
CA PHE A 177 -0.95 7.85 -14.18
C PHE A 177 0.57 7.77 -13.99
N ALA A 178 1.23 6.67 -14.36
CA ALA A 178 2.67 6.53 -14.29
C ALA A 178 3.41 7.65 -15.04
N LYS A 179 2.91 8.04 -16.23
CA LYS A 179 3.45 9.19 -16.97
C LYS A 179 3.31 10.49 -16.20
N LYS A 180 2.16 10.70 -15.57
CA LYS A 180 1.88 11.89 -14.77
C LYS A 180 2.75 11.97 -13.51
N LEU A 181 3.06 10.83 -12.91
CA LEU A 181 3.99 10.75 -11.78
C LEU A 181 5.41 11.14 -12.20
N GLU A 182 5.90 10.65 -13.34
CA GLU A 182 7.19 11.06 -13.89
C GLU A 182 7.22 12.56 -14.21
N GLU A 183 6.15 13.10 -14.84
CA GLU A 183 6.03 14.54 -15.16
C GLU A 183 6.12 15.45 -13.91
N VAL A 184 5.68 14.98 -12.75
CA VAL A 184 5.72 15.76 -11.48
C VAL A 184 6.96 15.47 -10.63
N GLY A 185 7.89 14.65 -11.13
CA GLY A 185 9.22 14.48 -10.51
C GLY A 185 9.37 13.21 -9.66
N VAL A 186 8.56 12.18 -9.87
CA VAL A 186 8.84 10.86 -9.32
C VAL A 186 10.07 10.29 -10.01
N ASP A 187 11.01 9.74 -9.25
CA ASP A 187 12.29 9.25 -9.75
C ASP A 187 12.28 7.73 -10.01
N MET A 188 11.36 6.99 -9.38
CA MET A 188 11.18 5.55 -9.54
C MET A 188 9.73 5.15 -9.26
N ILE A 189 9.22 4.16 -9.98
CA ILE A 189 7.89 3.60 -9.74
C ILE A 189 8.03 2.14 -9.31
N GLN A 190 7.38 1.77 -8.19
CA GLN A 190 7.18 0.39 -7.78
C GLN A 190 5.73 0.00 -8.08
N VAL A 191 5.51 -0.86 -9.06
CA VAL A 191 4.16 -1.41 -9.34
C VAL A 191 3.81 -2.45 -8.28
N ALA A 192 2.68 -2.25 -7.64
CA ALA A 192 2.17 -3.13 -6.59
C ALA A 192 0.73 -3.56 -6.87
N GLN A 193 0.32 -4.66 -6.26
CA GLN A 193 -1.08 -5.05 -6.26
C GLN A 193 -1.88 -4.05 -5.44
N ALA A 194 -3.02 -3.61 -5.97
CA ALA A 194 -3.94 -2.75 -5.25
C ALA A 194 -4.39 -3.39 -3.94
N ASN A 195 -4.49 -2.56 -2.92
CA ASN A 195 -4.95 -3.01 -1.61
C ASN A 195 -6.38 -3.53 -1.68
N HIS A 196 -6.59 -4.67 -1.04
CA HIS A 196 -7.92 -5.18 -0.78
C HIS A 196 -8.27 -4.94 0.68
N THR A 197 -9.27 -4.11 0.92
CA THR A 197 -9.75 -3.86 2.27
C THR A 197 -10.26 -5.16 2.91
N GLY A 198 -9.44 -5.77 3.77
CA GLY A 198 -9.84 -6.90 4.60
C GLY A 198 -9.24 -8.25 4.26
N ASN A 199 -8.57 -8.43 3.13
CA ASN A 199 -7.96 -9.72 2.81
C ASN A 199 -6.50 -9.55 2.33
N MET A 200 -5.56 -9.85 3.21
CA MET A 200 -4.12 -9.80 2.89
C MET A 200 -3.74 -10.80 1.78
N GLY A 201 -4.49 -11.89 1.62
CA GLY A 201 -4.26 -12.88 0.56
C GLY A 201 -4.43 -12.33 -0.85
N ASP A 202 -5.21 -11.26 -1.02
CA ASP A 202 -5.38 -10.61 -2.33
C ASP A 202 -4.21 -9.69 -2.69
N THR A 203 -3.49 -9.21 -1.69
CA THR A 203 -2.34 -8.32 -1.86
C THR A 203 -1.03 -9.10 -1.89
N ILE A 204 -0.95 -10.14 -1.08
CA ILE A 204 0.21 -11.04 -0.99
C ILE A 204 -0.30 -12.44 -1.35
N PRO A 205 -0.09 -12.90 -2.59
CA PRO A 205 -0.58 -14.21 -3.00
C PRO A 205 0.05 -15.30 -2.13
N PRO A 206 -0.74 -16.29 -1.70
CA PRO A 206 -0.19 -17.47 -1.07
C PRO A 206 0.76 -18.19 -2.03
N MET A 207 1.80 -18.82 -1.48
CA MET A 207 2.71 -19.63 -2.28
C MET A 207 1.94 -20.75 -3.00
N GLY A 208 2.16 -20.85 -4.29
CA GLY A 208 1.45 -21.83 -5.12
C GLY A 208 0.19 -21.31 -5.82
N ASP A 209 -0.23 -20.07 -5.56
CA ASP A 209 -1.34 -19.47 -6.30
C ASP A 209 -0.93 -19.11 -7.74
N VAL A 210 -1.83 -19.24 -8.67
CA VAL A 210 -1.60 -18.94 -10.09
C VAL A 210 -2.64 -17.94 -10.61
N PRO A 211 -2.25 -17.02 -11.49
CA PRO A 211 -0.93 -16.83 -12.07
C PRO A 211 0.05 -16.17 -11.10
N TYR A 212 1.32 -16.61 -11.17
CA TYR A 212 2.38 -16.00 -10.42
C TYR A 212 2.77 -14.63 -10.99
N ASN A 213 3.32 -13.77 -10.11
CA ASN A 213 3.92 -12.50 -10.55
C ASN A 213 2.96 -11.63 -11.38
N TRP A 214 1.70 -11.59 -11.01
CA TRP A 214 0.66 -10.87 -11.78
C TRP A 214 0.89 -9.37 -11.93
N THR A 215 1.73 -8.77 -11.08
CA THR A 215 2.14 -7.36 -11.22
C THR A 215 3.25 -7.16 -12.27
N LEU A 216 4.03 -8.20 -12.58
CA LEU A 216 5.15 -8.10 -13.51
C LEU A 216 4.74 -7.72 -14.95
N PRO A 217 3.69 -8.30 -15.55
CA PRO A 217 3.22 -7.88 -16.87
C PRO A 217 2.78 -6.42 -16.91
N VAL A 218 2.16 -5.94 -15.84
CA VAL A 218 1.74 -4.53 -15.72
C VAL A 218 2.95 -3.62 -15.55
N ALA A 219 3.92 -4.00 -14.71
CA ALA A 219 5.16 -3.26 -14.53
C ALA A 219 5.94 -3.10 -15.85
N ARG A 220 5.93 -4.13 -16.72
CA ARG A 220 6.50 -4.05 -18.06
C ARG A 220 5.80 -2.99 -18.92
N LYS A 221 4.49 -2.97 -18.94
CA LYS A 221 3.71 -1.96 -19.69
C LYS A 221 3.94 -0.55 -19.13
N VAL A 222 4.05 -0.39 -17.82
CA VAL A 222 4.44 0.89 -17.21
C VAL A 222 5.83 1.29 -17.70
N LYS A 223 6.81 0.37 -17.70
CA LYS A 223 8.18 0.67 -18.17
C LYS A 223 8.25 1.10 -19.65
N GLU A 224 7.33 0.64 -20.47
CA GLU A 224 7.27 1.04 -21.89
C GLU A 224 6.91 2.52 -22.08
N VAL A 225 6.23 3.13 -21.10
CA VAL A 225 5.69 4.50 -21.20
C VAL A 225 6.44 5.54 -20.37
N VAL A 226 7.38 5.11 -19.50
CA VAL A 226 8.19 6.00 -18.66
C VAL A 226 9.68 5.77 -18.89
N SER A 227 10.51 6.80 -18.67
CA SER A 227 11.97 6.70 -18.75
C SER A 227 12.62 6.27 -17.44
N ILE A 228 11.99 6.61 -16.31
CA ILE A 228 12.46 6.31 -14.96
C ILE A 228 12.46 4.80 -14.65
N PRO A 229 13.26 4.33 -13.67
CA PRO A 229 13.24 2.95 -13.22
C PRO A 229 11.85 2.50 -12.80
N VAL A 230 11.52 1.26 -13.16
CA VAL A 230 10.28 0.59 -12.72
C VAL A 230 10.63 -0.71 -12.03
N ALA A 231 10.09 -0.89 -10.84
CA ALA A 231 10.20 -2.10 -10.04
C ALA A 231 8.83 -2.73 -9.83
N THR A 232 8.82 -3.97 -9.38
CA THR A 232 7.59 -4.62 -8.91
C THR A 232 7.89 -5.45 -7.67
N GLY A 233 6.96 -5.43 -6.71
CA GLY A 233 6.99 -6.29 -5.53
C GLY A 233 6.38 -7.66 -5.80
N ASN A 234 6.55 -8.56 -4.83
CA ASN A 234 5.93 -9.90 -4.81
C ASN A 234 6.30 -10.80 -6.00
N VAL A 235 7.51 -10.64 -6.55
CA VAL A 235 8.03 -11.52 -7.60
C VAL A 235 8.55 -12.82 -6.98
N GLN A 236 7.97 -13.95 -7.37
CA GLN A 236 8.45 -15.27 -6.98
C GLN A 236 9.40 -15.80 -8.05
N LEU A 237 10.62 -16.17 -7.65
CA LEU A 237 11.59 -16.84 -8.52
C LEU A 237 11.44 -18.35 -8.39
N TYR A 238 11.13 -19.00 -9.49
CA TYR A 238 11.11 -20.46 -9.56
C TYR A 238 12.46 -21.03 -9.91
N GLY A 239 12.87 -22.04 -9.14
CA GLY A 239 13.72 -23.10 -9.67
C GLY A 239 15.22 -22.88 -9.68
N THR A 240 15.80 -22.02 -8.82
CA THR A 240 17.26 -21.87 -8.78
C THR A 240 17.90 -22.02 -7.40
N SER A 241 17.19 -22.54 -6.41
CA SER A 241 17.85 -22.90 -5.14
C SER A 241 18.38 -24.34 -5.23
N PRO A 242 19.69 -24.56 -5.13
CA PRO A 242 20.25 -25.91 -5.05
C PRO A 242 19.86 -26.65 -3.77
N ILE A 243 19.14 -26.03 -2.86
CA ILE A 243 18.82 -26.58 -1.53
C ILE A 243 17.31 -26.87 -1.39
N GLY A 244 16.50 -26.76 -2.45
CA GLY A 244 15.06 -27.08 -2.35
C GLY A 244 14.28 -26.19 -1.35
N GLY A 245 14.89 -25.17 -0.82
CA GLY A 245 14.30 -24.23 0.12
C GLY A 245 13.62 -23.09 -0.62
N ILE A 246 12.36 -22.86 -0.28
CA ILE A 246 11.62 -21.68 -0.73
C ILE A 246 12.30 -20.47 -0.11
N VAL A 247 13.13 -19.79 -0.87
CA VAL A 247 13.54 -18.44 -0.53
C VAL A 247 12.34 -17.55 -0.83
N SER A 248 11.53 -17.27 0.18
CA SER A 248 10.64 -16.11 0.15
C SER A 248 11.55 -14.90 0.30
N PRO A 249 11.80 -14.16 -0.77
CA PRO A 249 12.52 -12.90 -0.63
C PRO A 249 11.55 -11.93 -0.01
N ILE A 250 11.79 -11.62 1.24
CA ILE A 250 11.01 -10.60 1.94
C ILE A 250 11.07 -9.27 1.18
N PHE A 251 12.01 -9.05 0.27
CA PHE A 251 12.08 -7.92 -0.69
C PHE A 251 13.14 -8.16 -1.79
N PRO A 252 12.83 -8.66 -2.97
CA PRO A 252 13.55 -8.21 -4.14
C PRO A 252 12.69 -7.22 -4.92
N VAL A 253 13.12 -5.99 -4.92
CA VAL A 253 12.73 -5.02 -5.93
C VAL A 253 13.39 -5.46 -7.24
N TRP A 254 12.61 -5.89 -8.22
CA TRP A 254 13.12 -6.23 -9.54
C TRP A 254 12.98 -5.04 -10.46
N LEU A 255 14.12 -4.54 -10.93
CA LEU A 255 14.14 -3.52 -12.00
C LEU A 255 13.65 -4.15 -13.30
N VAL A 256 12.59 -3.61 -13.84
CA VAL A 256 12.06 -3.99 -15.15
C VAL A 256 12.85 -3.23 -16.21
N LYS A 257 13.55 -3.96 -17.09
CA LYS A 257 14.25 -3.35 -18.23
C LYS A 257 13.28 -3.11 -19.39
N LYS A 258 13.48 -2.02 -20.10
CA LYS A 258 12.81 -1.76 -21.37
C LYS A 258 13.25 -2.83 -22.37
N SER A 259 12.31 -3.47 -23.05
CA SER A 259 12.57 -4.47 -24.12
C SER A 259 13.11 -3.82 -25.37
#